data_e45b1680450746fbaca1b6e955a444d9
#
_entry.id   e45b1680450746fbaca1b6e955a444d9
#
_cell.length_a   1.000
_cell.length_b   1.000
_cell.length_c   1.000
_cell.angle_alpha   90.00
_cell.angle_beta   90.00
_cell.angle_gamma   90.00
#
_symmetry.space_group_name_H-M   'P 1'
#
loop_
_entity.id
_entity.type
_entity.pdbx_description
1 polymer ?
#
loop_
_entity_poly.entity_id
_entity_poly.type
_entity_poly.pdbx_seq_one_letter_code
_entity_poly.pdbx_strand_id
1 'polypeptide(L)'
;MLLTLLDTGVRCSELVQFALEDLNLEDGRLRVLHGKGGKQRVVPFAARCRAAIERYLSFRGARPGPLFVAASGNGTLRRRVALQPNGLKQMLRRLARQTGIRRVHAHRFRHTFATWAIEQDARELDVQHLLGHTSPDMIRRYASTYNSEQAARRHVAFSPAERLPA
;
A
#
# COMPACT_ATOMS: atom_id res chain seq x y z
N MET A 1 8.86 3.06 -4.03
CA MET A 1 7.59 3.10 -4.82
C MET A 1 6.90 1.74 -4.93
N LEU A 2 7.51 0.67 -5.47
CA LEU A 2 6.85 -0.65 -5.51
C LEU A 2 6.52 -1.18 -4.12
N LEU A 3 7.48 -1.09 -3.19
CA LEU A 3 7.25 -1.44 -1.79
C LEU A 3 6.18 -0.55 -1.15
N THR A 4 6.11 0.73 -1.49
CA THR A 4 5.04 1.60 -1.01
C THR A 4 3.65 1.13 -1.48
N LEU A 5 3.51 0.76 -2.76
CA LEU A 5 2.25 0.18 -3.26
C LEU A 5 1.87 -1.12 -2.54
N LEU A 6 2.87 -1.98 -2.30
CA LEU A 6 2.65 -3.29 -1.69
C LEU A 6 2.31 -3.17 -0.20
N ASP A 7 3.04 -2.33 0.52
CA ASP A 7 2.99 -2.24 1.99
C ASP A 7 1.84 -1.37 2.52
N THR A 8 1.35 -0.44 1.70
CA THR A 8 0.27 0.49 2.09
C THR A 8 -1.06 0.23 1.38
N GLY A 9 -1.04 -0.53 0.30
CA GLY A 9 -2.22 -0.78 -0.53
C GLY A 9 -2.86 0.46 -1.15
N VAL A 10 -2.17 1.60 -1.21
CA VAL A 10 -2.71 2.84 -1.78
C VAL A 10 -3.04 2.72 -3.27
N ARG A 11 -3.97 3.55 -3.74
CA ARG A 11 -4.32 3.61 -5.16
C ARG A 11 -3.21 4.27 -5.98
N CYS A 12 -3.17 3.95 -7.28
CA CYS A 12 -2.25 4.60 -8.22
C CYS A 12 -2.33 6.13 -8.18
N SER A 13 -3.54 6.68 -8.17
CA SER A 13 -3.77 8.12 -8.07
C SER A 13 -3.28 8.71 -6.75
N GLU A 14 -3.49 8.03 -5.64
CA GLU A 14 -3.02 8.45 -4.32
C GLU A 14 -1.49 8.46 -4.25
N LEU A 15 -0.83 7.39 -4.76
CA LEU A 15 0.63 7.30 -4.77
C LEU A 15 1.29 8.48 -5.48
N VAL A 16 0.80 8.85 -6.66
CA VAL A 16 1.42 9.92 -7.47
C VAL A 16 1.14 11.32 -6.94
N GLN A 17 0.15 11.45 -6.05
CA GLN A 17 -0.22 12.71 -5.42
C GLN A 17 0.52 12.98 -4.09
N PHE A 18 1.23 11.99 -3.54
CA PHE A 18 2.00 12.24 -2.32
C PHE A 18 3.01 13.36 -2.51
N ALA A 19 2.98 14.30 -1.61
CA ALA A 19 4.04 15.28 -1.41
C ALA A 19 5.05 14.79 -0.36
N LEU A 20 6.22 15.40 -0.31
CA LEU A 20 7.23 15.03 0.69
C LEU A 20 6.72 15.32 2.11
N GLU A 21 5.90 16.34 2.26
CA GLU A 21 5.28 16.77 3.51
C GLU A 21 4.26 15.77 4.06
N ASP A 22 3.77 14.86 3.22
CA ASP A 22 2.84 13.80 3.62
C ASP A 22 3.57 12.60 4.25
N LEU A 23 4.89 12.56 4.12
CA LEU A 23 5.74 11.49 4.60
C LEU A 23 6.26 11.80 6.00
N ASN A 24 5.96 10.93 6.95
CA ASN A 24 6.63 10.88 8.24
C ASN A 24 7.50 9.60 8.29
N LEU A 25 8.81 9.77 8.16
CA LEU A 25 9.75 8.65 8.21
C LEU A 25 9.94 8.12 9.62
N GLU A 26 9.90 8.97 10.63
CA GLU A 26 10.10 8.60 12.03
C GLU A 26 9.01 7.63 12.49
N ASP A 27 7.75 7.97 12.24
CA ASP A 27 6.60 7.14 12.60
C ASP A 27 6.29 6.03 11.56
N GLY A 28 6.92 6.07 10.38
CA GLY A 28 6.60 5.15 9.29
C GLY A 28 5.19 5.33 8.72
N ARG A 29 4.80 6.56 8.43
CA ARG A 29 3.43 6.90 8.02
C ARG A 29 3.39 7.80 6.78
N LEU A 30 2.34 7.62 5.97
CA LEU A 30 1.98 8.49 4.84
C LEU A 30 0.55 8.99 5.00
N ARG A 31 0.33 10.29 4.79
CA ARG A 31 -1.01 10.90 4.79
C ARG A 31 -1.59 10.87 3.38
N VAL A 32 -2.72 10.23 3.22
CA VAL A 32 -3.53 10.25 2.00
C VAL A 32 -4.54 11.38 2.13
N LEU A 33 -4.30 12.51 1.46
CA LEU A 33 -5.17 13.69 1.55
C LEU A 33 -6.39 13.61 0.62
N HIS A 34 -6.24 12.97 -0.54
CA HIS A 34 -7.28 12.91 -1.58
C HIS A 34 -7.77 11.47 -1.79
N GLY A 35 -8.37 10.88 -0.75
CA GLY A 35 -9.02 9.58 -0.85
C GLY A 35 -10.35 9.64 -1.64
N LYS A 36 -10.92 8.48 -1.97
CA LYS A 36 -12.24 8.40 -2.62
C LYS A 36 -13.30 9.11 -1.74
N GLY A 37 -13.99 10.10 -2.30
CA GLY A 37 -14.98 10.92 -1.58
C GLY A 37 -14.34 11.98 -0.66
N GLY A 38 -13.10 12.42 -0.92
CA GLY A 38 -12.43 13.49 -0.16
C GLY A 38 -11.94 13.06 1.24
N LYS A 39 -12.10 11.79 1.62
CA LYS A 39 -11.71 11.32 2.96
C LYS A 39 -10.19 11.19 3.07
N GLN A 40 -9.66 11.82 4.11
CA GLN A 40 -8.25 11.69 4.49
C GLN A 40 -8.05 10.42 5.33
N ARG A 41 -6.86 9.82 5.22
CA ARG A 41 -6.44 8.72 6.09
C ARG A 41 -4.92 8.68 6.18
N VAL A 42 -4.44 8.02 7.22
CA VAL A 42 -3.01 7.70 7.39
C VAL A 42 -2.82 6.23 7.06
N VAL A 43 -1.77 5.93 6.31
CA VAL A 43 -1.37 4.55 6.02
C VAL A 43 0.03 4.31 6.57
N PRO A 44 0.24 3.25 7.37
CA PRO A 44 1.54 2.90 7.90
C PRO A 44 2.38 2.19 6.82
N PHE A 45 3.69 2.21 7.01
CA PHE A 45 4.63 1.38 6.27
C PHE A 45 5.72 0.83 7.18
N ALA A 46 6.17 -0.39 6.88
CA ALA A 46 7.13 -1.13 7.69
C ALA A 46 8.60 -0.83 7.31
N ALA A 47 9.53 -1.41 8.05
CA ALA A 47 10.97 -1.13 7.96
C ALA A 47 11.55 -1.31 6.54
N ARG A 48 11.15 -2.35 5.80
CA ARG A 48 11.62 -2.58 4.43
C ARG A 48 11.18 -1.47 3.46
N CYS A 49 9.95 -0.98 3.63
CA CYS A 49 9.44 0.13 2.83
C CYS A 49 10.15 1.42 3.21
N ARG A 50 10.36 1.67 4.52
CA ARG A 50 11.14 2.81 5.04
C ARG A 50 12.52 2.87 4.40
N ALA A 51 13.32 1.82 4.51
CA ALA A 51 14.66 1.76 3.93
C ALA A 51 14.66 2.03 2.41
N ALA A 52 13.65 1.53 1.69
CA ALA A 52 13.51 1.81 0.26
C ALA A 52 13.14 3.27 -0.05
N ILE A 53 12.33 3.90 0.81
CA ILE A 53 11.99 5.32 0.69
C ILE A 53 13.23 6.18 1.00
N GLU A 54 13.95 5.90 2.06
CA GLU A 54 15.19 6.60 2.44
C GLU A 54 16.23 6.53 1.31
N ARG A 55 16.46 5.33 0.77
CA ARG A 55 17.33 5.15 -0.39
C ARG A 55 16.86 5.94 -1.60
N TYR A 56 15.55 6.00 -1.85
CA TYR A 56 15.01 6.81 -2.94
C TYR A 56 15.23 8.30 -2.69
N LEU A 57 15.03 8.78 -1.46
CA LEU A 57 15.22 10.18 -1.08
C LEU A 57 16.67 10.64 -1.22
N SER A 58 17.65 9.76 -1.05
CA SER A 58 19.06 10.11 -1.29
C SER A 58 19.33 10.55 -2.74
N PHE A 59 18.54 10.04 -3.70
CA PHE A 59 18.62 10.46 -5.11
C PHE A 59 17.68 11.62 -5.44
N ARG A 60 16.46 11.61 -4.86
CA ARG A 60 15.45 12.64 -5.09
C ARG A 60 15.84 13.97 -4.42
N GLY A 61 16.42 13.92 -3.25
CA GLY A 61 16.72 15.06 -2.38
C GLY A 61 15.53 15.47 -1.49
N ALA A 62 15.82 16.39 -0.54
CA ALA A 62 14.89 16.80 0.52
C ALA A 62 14.02 18.03 0.16
N ARG A 63 14.05 18.54 -1.06
CA ARG A 63 13.26 19.72 -1.44
C ARG A 63 11.75 19.43 -1.36
N PRO A 64 10.92 20.37 -0.86
CA PRO A 64 9.46 20.28 -0.89
C PRO A 64 8.91 19.97 -2.28
N GLY A 65 7.73 19.34 -2.34
CA GLY A 65 7.04 18.99 -3.58
C GLY A 65 6.78 17.50 -3.73
N PRO A 66 6.52 16.99 -4.95
CA PRO A 66 6.04 15.62 -5.14
C PRO A 66 7.00 14.60 -4.56
N LEU A 67 6.50 13.66 -3.75
CA LEU A 67 7.30 12.58 -3.17
C LEU A 67 7.90 11.72 -4.29
N PHE A 68 7.08 11.26 -5.21
CA PHE A 68 7.52 10.48 -6.35
C PHE A 68 7.59 11.35 -7.61
N VAL A 69 8.77 11.40 -8.22
CA VAL A 69 9.05 12.25 -9.38
C VAL A 69 9.20 11.42 -10.64
N ALA A 70 8.96 12.06 -11.78
CA ALA A 70 9.16 11.45 -13.07
C ALA A 70 10.67 11.20 -13.33
N ALA A 71 10.97 10.20 -14.16
CA ALA A 71 12.31 9.99 -14.70
C ALA A 71 12.31 10.23 -16.21
N SER A 72 13.43 10.70 -16.75
CA SER A 72 13.68 10.77 -18.18
C SER A 72 13.97 9.37 -18.75
N GLY A 73 14.03 9.25 -20.07
CA GLY A 73 14.26 7.96 -20.74
C GLY A 73 15.56 7.25 -20.32
N ASN A 74 16.58 8.00 -19.95
CA ASN A 74 17.86 7.49 -19.43
C ASN A 74 17.85 7.19 -17.91
N GLY A 75 16.68 7.29 -17.24
CA GLY A 75 16.54 7.01 -15.81
C GLY A 75 16.85 8.18 -14.87
N THR A 76 17.28 9.34 -15.38
CA THR A 76 17.55 10.52 -14.55
C THR A 76 16.27 11.08 -13.96
N LEU A 77 16.24 11.32 -12.63
CA LEU A 77 15.07 11.86 -11.95
C LEU A 77 14.84 13.35 -12.30
N ARG A 78 13.63 13.65 -12.71
CA ARG A 78 13.15 15.03 -12.96
C ARG A 78 12.56 15.60 -11.68
N ARG A 79 13.41 16.00 -10.74
CA ARG A 79 13.09 16.31 -9.32
C ARG A 79 11.94 17.30 -9.08
N ARG A 80 11.53 18.07 -10.09
CA ARG A 80 10.41 19.03 -10.00
C ARG A 80 9.13 18.55 -10.70
N VAL A 81 9.19 17.42 -11.39
CA VAL A 81 8.09 16.92 -12.18
C VAL A 81 7.46 15.72 -11.48
N ALA A 82 6.23 15.89 -11.01
CA ALA A 82 5.48 14.80 -10.38
C ALA A 82 5.35 13.59 -11.33
N LEU A 83 5.51 12.40 -10.78
CA LEU A 83 5.17 11.18 -11.48
C LEU A 83 3.67 11.19 -11.77
N GLN A 84 3.30 10.98 -13.03
CA GLN A 84 1.91 10.90 -13.44
C GLN A 84 1.40 9.44 -13.40
N PRO A 85 0.09 9.20 -13.25
CA PRO A 85 -0.48 7.85 -13.26
C PRO A 85 -0.09 7.04 -14.50
N ASN A 86 -0.02 7.67 -15.66
CA ASN A 86 0.41 7.01 -16.89
C ASN A 86 1.89 6.61 -16.85
N GLY A 87 2.76 7.45 -16.29
CA GLY A 87 4.18 7.14 -16.07
C GLY A 87 4.37 5.92 -15.17
N LEU A 88 3.61 5.84 -14.08
CA LEU A 88 3.59 4.68 -13.20
C LEU A 88 3.12 3.41 -13.94
N LYS A 89 2.03 3.50 -14.72
CA LYS A 89 1.55 2.37 -15.53
C LYS A 89 2.59 1.88 -16.54
N GLN A 90 3.26 2.80 -17.24
CA GLN A 90 4.32 2.46 -18.20
C GLN A 90 5.51 1.79 -17.51
N MET A 91 5.93 2.31 -16.36
CA MET A 91 7.00 1.71 -15.56
C MET A 91 6.65 0.27 -15.15
N LEU A 92 5.44 0.04 -14.64
CA LEU A 92 4.97 -1.30 -14.25
C LEU A 92 4.89 -2.26 -15.45
N ARG A 93 4.43 -1.79 -16.61
CA ARG A 93 4.42 -2.58 -17.84
C ARG A 93 5.83 -2.97 -18.31
N ARG A 94 6.79 -2.03 -18.21
CA ARG A 94 8.19 -2.32 -18.54
C ARG A 94 8.77 -3.36 -17.60
N LEU A 95 8.54 -3.22 -16.30
CA LEU A 95 8.95 -4.18 -15.30
C LEU A 95 8.37 -5.58 -15.57
N ALA A 96 7.07 -5.65 -15.87
CA ALA A 96 6.39 -6.89 -16.23
C ALA A 96 7.07 -7.60 -17.42
N ARG A 97 7.44 -6.87 -18.47
CA ARG A 97 8.15 -7.43 -19.61
C ARG A 97 9.55 -7.94 -19.25
N GLN A 98 10.28 -7.17 -18.42
CA GLN A 98 11.64 -7.53 -18.01
C GLN A 98 11.69 -8.77 -17.09
N THR A 99 10.67 -8.96 -16.28
CA THR A 99 10.61 -10.05 -15.29
C THR A 99 9.80 -11.27 -15.75
N GLY A 100 9.11 -11.18 -16.90
CA GLY A 100 8.19 -12.23 -17.36
C GLY A 100 6.90 -12.35 -16.54
N ILE A 101 6.71 -11.52 -15.49
CA ILE A 101 5.54 -11.59 -14.62
C ILE A 101 4.33 -10.97 -15.33
N ARG A 102 3.25 -11.74 -15.46
CA ARG A 102 2.02 -11.26 -16.11
C ARG A 102 1.20 -10.37 -15.19
N ARG A 103 0.45 -9.41 -15.78
CA ARG A 103 -0.56 -8.58 -15.10
C ARG A 103 -0.01 -7.72 -13.96
N VAL A 104 1.19 -7.15 -14.10
CA VAL A 104 1.75 -6.21 -13.13
C VAL A 104 1.10 -4.83 -13.31
N HIS A 105 0.25 -4.43 -12.37
CA HIS A 105 -0.41 -3.12 -12.32
C HIS A 105 -0.71 -2.70 -10.87
N ALA A 106 -0.87 -1.41 -10.62
CA ALA A 106 -1.00 -0.86 -9.26
C ALA A 106 -2.15 -1.50 -8.44
N HIS A 107 -3.28 -1.81 -9.09
CA HIS A 107 -4.42 -2.44 -8.39
C HIS A 107 -4.08 -3.86 -7.89
N ARG A 108 -3.18 -4.58 -8.57
CA ARG A 108 -2.74 -5.90 -8.10
C ARG A 108 -1.93 -5.81 -6.80
N PHE A 109 -1.08 -4.80 -6.65
CA PHE A 109 -0.37 -4.57 -5.38
C PHE A 109 -1.34 -4.35 -4.22
N ARG A 110 -2.38 -3.54 -4.46
CA ARG A 110 -3.43 -3.30 -3.46
C ARG A 110 -4.24 -4.57 -3.15
N HIS A 111 -4.54 -5.38 -4.14
CA HIS A 111 -5.17 -6.68 -3.95
C HIS A 111 -4.27 -7.60 -3.11
N THR A 112 -3.00 -7.70 -3.47
CA THR A 112 -2.02 -8.50 -2.73
C THR A 112 -1.89 -8.03 -1.28
N PHE A 113 -1.82 -6.70 -1.03
CA PHE A 113 -1.84 -6.15 0.33
C PHE A 113 -3.06 -6.63 1.12
N ALA A 114 -4.27 -6.49 0.54
CA ALA A 114 -5.49 -6.89 1.22
C ALA A 114 -5.54 -8.40 1.53
N THR A 115 -5.20 -9.23 0.55
CA THR A 115 -5.20 -10.69 0.69
C THR A 115 -4.18 -11.13 1.75
N TRP A 116 -2.94 -10.67 1.66
CA TRP A 116 -1.91 -11.02 2.62
C TRP A 116 -2.19 -10.50 4.03
N ALA A 117 -2.77 -9.30 4.16
CA ALA A 117 -3.17 -8.80 5.46
C ALA A 117 -4.20 -9.71 6.13
N ILE A 118 -5.22 -10.16 5.39
CA ILE A 118 -6.23 -11.11 5.90
C ILE A 118 -5.61 -12.48 6.20
N GLU A 119 -4.71 -12.98 5.35
CA GLU A 119 -3.97 -14.23 5.58
C GLU A 119 -3.09 -14.18 6.83
N GLN A 120 -2.58 -12.98 7.18
CA GLN A 120 -1.80 -12.71 8.39
C GLN A 120 -2.64 -12.19 9.56
N ASP A 121 -3.94 -12.47 9.53
CA ASP A 121 -4.85 -12.24 10.65
C ASP A 121 -5.16 -10.77 10.98
N ALA A 122 -4.94 -9.87 10.03
CA ALA A 122 -5.40 -8.50 10.19
C ALA A 122 -6.93 -8.45 10.31
N ARG A 123 -7.44 -7.61 11.21
CA ARG A 123 -8.88 -7.38 11.32
C ARG A 123 -9.40 -6.78 10.01
N GLU A 124 -10.52 -7.29 9.51
CA GLU A 124 -11.14 -6.79 8.29
C GLU A 124 -11.40 -5.29 8.32
N LEU A 125 -11.81 -4.75 9.48
CA LEU A 125 -12.03 -3.33 9.69
C LEU A 125 -10.73 -2.50 9.53
N ASP A 126 -9.60 -3.01 10.04
CA ASP A 126 -8.31 -2.31 9.89
C ASP A 126 -7.90 -2.25 8.41
N VAL A 127 -8.02 -3.38 7.70
CA VAL A 127 -7.75 -3.43 6.26
C VAL A 127 -8.68 -2.49 5.49
N GLN A 128 -9.97 -2.45 5.86
CA GLN A 128 -10.95 -1.54 5.27
C GLN A 128 -10.54 -0.07 5.45
N HIS A 129 -10.19 0.31 6.66
CA HIS A 129 -9.75 1.67 6.97
C HIS A 129 -8.46 2.05 6.22
N LEU A 130 -7.43 1.21 6.26
CA LEU A 130 -6.16 1.44 5.56
C LEU A 130 -6.36 1.57 4.05
N LEU A 131 -7.21 0.75 3.47
CA LEU A 131 -7.55 0.84 2.06
C LEU A 131 -8.49 2.02 1.71
N GLY A 132 -9.19 2.59 2.68
CA GLY A 132 -10.20 3.62 2.44
C GLY A 132 -11.37 3.07 1.61
N HIS A 133 -11.88 1.90 1.98
CA HIS A 133 -13.12 1.34 1.43
C HIS A 133 -14.32 1.90 2.19
N THR A 134 -15.34 2.31 1.45
CA THR A 134 -16.60 2.82 2.01
C THR A 134 -17.64 1.71 2.22
N SER A 135 -17.42 0.53 1.64
CA SER A 135 -18.31 -0.63 1.74
C SER A 135 -17.56 -1.87 2.26
N PRO A 136 -18.16 -2.63 3.19
CA PRO A 136 -17.63 -3.91 3.65
C PRO A 136 -17.53 -4.98 2.54
N ASP A 137 -18.38 -4.90 1.51
CA ASP A 137 -18.44 -5.90 0.44
C ASP A 137 -17.11 -6.03 -0.34
N MET A 138 -16.35 -4.95 -0.38
CA MET A 138 -15.02 -4.96 -0.99
C MET A 138 -14.03 -5.84 -0.22
N ILE A 139 -14.15 -5.90 1.10
CA ILE A 139 -13.28 -6.74 1.97
C ILE A 139 -13.71 -8.21 1.90
N ARG A 140 -15.00 -8.48 1.87
CA ARG A 140 -15.54 -9.86 1.76
C ARG A 140 -15.00 -10.62 0.55
N ARG A 141 -14.67 -9.91 -0.54
CA ARG A 141 -14.02 -10.52 -1.72
C ARG A 141 -12.61 -11.04 -1.42
N TYR A 142 -11.89 -10.43 -0.49
CA TYR A 142 -10.57 -10.89 -0.06
C TYR A 142 -10.67 -12.00 0.99
N ALA A 143 -11.70 -11.93 1.83
CA ALA A 143 -12.00 -12.94 2.82
C ALA A 143 -12.64 -14.22 2.21
N SER A 144 -13.00 -14.23 0.92
CA SER A 144 -13.60 -15.40 0.26
C SER A 144 -12.67 -16.62 0.19
N THR A 145 -11.37 -16.45 0.42
CA THR A 145 -10.40 -17.54 0.58
C THR A 145 -10.34 -18.06 2.02
N TYR A 146 -10.99 -17.38 2.96
CA TYR A 146 -11.06 -17.76 4.36
C TYR A 146 -12.13 -18.86 4.54
N ASN A 147 -11.72 -20.03 4.99
CA ASN A 147 -12.61 -21.17 5.16
C ASN A 147 -12.81 -21.51 6.65
N SER A 148 -13.80 -22.39 6.93
CA SER A 148 -14.15 -22.83 8.28
C SER A 148 -12.99 -23.52 9.02
N GLU A 149 -12.09 -24.16 8.30
CA GLU A 149 -10.91 -24.82 8.87
C GLU A 149 -9.89 -23.82 9.41
N GLN A 150 -9.65 -22.73 8.67
CA GLN A 150 -8.82 -21.62 9.15
C GLN A 150 -9.45 -20.94 10.37
N ALA A 151 -10.77 -20.74 10.36
CA ALA A 151 -11.49 -20.19 11.51
C ALA A 151 -11.39 -21.12 12.73
N ALA A 152 -11.50 -22.43 12.55
CA ALA A 152 -11.37 -23.42 13.62
C ALA A 152 -9.98 -23.41 14.26
N ARG A 153 -8.92 -23.32 13.47
CA ARG A 153 -7.52 -23.23 13.98
C ARG A 153 -7.29 -21.98 14.86
N ARG A 154 -8.08 -20.94 14.66
CA ARG A 154 -7.97 -19.66 15.38
C ARG A 154 -8.92 -19.55 16.55
N HIS A 155 -9.84 -20.51 16.71
CA HIS A 155 -10.90 -20.46 17.73
C HIS A 155 -10.35 -20.22 19.14
N VAL A 156 -9.24 -20.86 19.51
CA VAL A 156 -8.61 -20.72 20.83
C VAL A 156 -8.25 -19.25 21.13
N ALA A 157 -7.77 -18.49 20.13
CA ALA A 157 -7.34 -17.10 20.31
C ALA A 157 -8.50 -16.14 20.67
N PHE A 158 -9.75 -16.51 20.35
CA PHE A 158 -10.93 -15.69 20.63
C PHE A 158 -12.03 -16.42 21.38
N SER A 159 -11.80 -17.66 21.84
CA SER A 159 -12.75 -18.44 22.62
C SER A 159 -13.12 -17.72 23.92
N PRO A 160 -14.41 -17.47 24.19
CA PRO A 160 -14.82 -16.88 25.45
C PRO A 160 -14.53 -17.79 26.65
N ALA A 161 -14.54 -19.10 26.46
CA ALA A 161 -14.29 -20.07 27.53
C ALA A 161 -12.84 -19.99 28.06
N GLU A 162 -11.86 -19.70 27.18
CA GLU A 162 -10.46 -19.53 27.56
C GLU A 162 -10.21 -18.25 28.42
N ARG A 163 -11.19 -17.38 28.53
CA ARG A 163 -11.12 -16.14 29.31
C ARG A 163 -11.83 -16.22 30.64
N LEU A 164 -12.47 -17.35 30.96
CA LEU A 164 -13.11 -17.55 32.25
C LEU A 164 -12.03 -17.87 33.29
N PRO A 165 -12.16 -17.32 34.52
CA PRO A 165 -11.28 -17.71 35.61
C PRO A 165 -11.48 -19.20 35.93
N ALA A 166 -10.39 -19.89 36.28
CA ALA A 166 -10.40 -21.28 36.71
C ALA A 166 -11.12 -21.45 38.06
#